data_f3f782cc2503a811da1a244d9d528786
#
_entry.id   f3f782cc2503a811da1a244d9d528786
#
_cell.length_a   1.000
_cell.length_b   1.000
_cell.length_c   1.000
_cell.angle_alpha   90.00
_cell.angle_beta   90.00
_cell.angle_gamma   90.00
#
_symmetry.space_group_name_H-M   'P 1'
#
loop_
_entity.id
_entity.type
_entity.pdbx_description
1 polymer ?
#
loop_
_entity_poly.entity_id
_entity_poly.type
_entity_poly.pdbx_seq_one_letter_code
_entity_poly.pdbx_strand_id
1 'polypeptide(L)'
;IITNVGKAHLEGFGSFEGVIRTKGELYDYLRGKAGSVIFLHHENPYLNGIAQGLECVRYGQTPGLFVSGRLTGCSPFLAFDWTAAGETHSVQTHLIGSYNLDNALAAAAIGTYFGVSAAQVCQALADYVPQNNRSQWVDTGRNRLIVDAYNANPTSMMAALQNFRQLEAPHKVVIL
;
A
#
# COMPACT_ATOMS: atom_id res chain seq x y z
N ILE A 1 9.61 -0.14 -8.60
CA ILE A 1 8.82 0.54 -7.55
C ILE A 1 9.47 0.40 -6.17
N ILE A 2 9.42 1.47 -5.37
CA ILE A 2 9.60 1.44 -3.92
C ILE A 2 8.25 1.86 -3.33
N THR A 3 7.58 0.97 -2.63
CA THR A 3 6.23 1.22 -2.14
C THR A 3 6.21 2.16 -0.94
N ASN A 4 7.22 2.08 -0.08
CA ASN A 4 7.29 2.92 1.12
C ASN A 4 8.73 3.08 1.61
N VAL A 5 8.98 4.16 2.36
CA VAL A 5 10.17 4.38 3.18
C VAL A 5 9.70 4.61 4.61
N GLY A 6 9.95 3.64 5.48
CA GLY A 6 9.55 3.66 6.89
C GLY A 6 10.74 3.41 7.82
N LYS A 7 10.55 3.68 9.11
CA LYS A 7 11.55 3.43 10.17
C LYS A 7 11.59 1.93 10.51
N ALA A 8 12.11 1.12 9.57
CA ALA A 8 12.30 -0.31 9.75
C ALA A 8 13.78 -0.67 9.58
N HIS A 9 14.24 -1.70 10.30
CA HIS A 9 15.61 -2.22 10.21
C HIS A 9 16.70 -1.17 10.50
N LEU A 10 16.43 -0.22 11.41
CA LEU A 10 17.34 0.89 11.72
C LEU A 10 18.70 0.43 12.23
N GLU A 11 18.77 -0.71 12.93
CA GLU A 11 20.04 -1.31 13.39
C GLU A 11 20.96 -1.67 12.21
N GLY A 12 20.39 -2.22 11.12
CA GLY A 12 21.15 -2.58 9.93
C GLY A 12 21.53 -1.40 9.05
N PHE A 13 20.68 -0.36 8.98
CA PHE A 13 20.90 0.82 8.14
C PHE A 13 21.50 2.02 8.88
N GLY A 14 21.67 1.92 10.20
CA GLY A 14 22.28 2.93 11.06
C GLY A 14 21.37 4.13 11.38
N SER A 15 20.52 4.56 10.46
CA SER A 15 19.60 5.69 10.64
C SER A 15 18.44 5.63 9.64
N PHE A 16 17.46 6.51 9.81
CA PHE A 16 16.38 6.65 8.84
C PHE A 16 16.87 7.18 7.49
N GLU A 17 17.83 8.09 7.50
CA GLU A 17 18.52 8.58 6.30
C GLU A 17 19.27 7.45 5.61
N GLY A 18 19.83 6.52 6.37
CA GLY A 18 20.44 5.28 5.86
C GLY A 18 19.43 4.43 5.10
N VAL A 19 18.21 4.26 5.62
CA VAL A 19 17.11 3.56 4.92
C VAL A 19 16.75 4.25 3.61
N ILE A 20 16.61 5.59 3.62
CA ILE A 20 16.30 6.38 2.41
C ILE A 20 17.40 6.17 1.36
N ARG A 21 18.67 6.33 1.76
CA ARG A 21 19.83 6.19 0.86
C ARG A 21 19.90 4.80 0.25
N THR A 22 19.81 3.75 1.07
CA THR A 22 19.92 2.37 0.58
C THR A 22 18.77 1.99 -0.36
N LYS A 23 17.54 2.39 -0.04
CA LYS A 23 16.43 2.19 -0.99
C LYS A 23 16.60 3.04 -2.25
N GLY A 24 17.20 4.22 -2.14
CA GLY A 24 17.52 5.11 -3.24
C GLY A 24 18.51 4.55 -4.25
N GLU A 25 19.37 3.60 -3.86
CA GLU A 25 20.32 2.93 -4.76
C GLU A 25 19.63 2.29 -5.98
N LEU A 26 18.40 1.79 -5.81
CA LEU A 26 17.58 1.32 -6.93
C LEU A 26 17.30 2.45 -7.93
N TYR A 27 16.97 3.63 -7.44
CA TYR A 27 16.69 4.78 -8.31
C TYR A 27 17.96 5.31 -8.97
N ASP A 28 19.09 5.30 -8.26
CA ASP A 28 20.41 5.67 -8.81
C ASP A 28 20.80 4.73 -9.94
N TYR A 29 20.61 3.43 -9.75
CA TYR A 29 20.84 2.44 -10.81
C TYR A 29 19.94 2.69 -12.03
N LEU A 30 18.66 2.99 -11.83
CA LEU A 30 17.70 3.21 -12.90
C LEU A 30 17.98 4.50 -13.69
N ARG A 31 18.57 5.55 -13.09
CA ARG A 31 18.96 6.77 -13.81
C ARG A 31 19.97 6.49 -14.94
N GLY A 32 20.79 5.48 -14.77
CA GLY A 32 21.75 5.04 -15.80
C GLY A 32 21.16 4.15 -16.88
N LYS A 33 19.85 3.85 -16.84
CA LYS A 33 19.18 2.92 -17.77
C LYS A 33 18.18 3.65 -18.64
N ALA A 34 18.42 3.71 -19.94
CA ALA A 34 17.49 4.29 -20.90
C ALA A 34 16.14 3.56 -20.87
N GLY A 35 15.03 4.30 -20.94
CA GLY A 35 13.68 3.76 -20.90
C GLY A 35 13.22 3.24 -19.54
N SER A 36 13.98 3.51 -18.47
CA SER A 36 13.53 3.18 -17.11
C SER A 36 12.37 4.05 -16.67
N VAL A 37 11.32 3.41 -16.13
CA VAL A 37 10.16 4.06 -15.53
C VAL A 37 10.00 3.60 -14.11
N ILE A 38 9.65 4.51 -13.21
CA ILE A 38 9.34 4.17 -11.81
C ILE A 38 7.88 4.48 -11.51
N PHE A 39 7.26 3.63 -10.69
CA PHE A 39 5.96 3.90 -10.08
C PHE A 39 6.20 4.61 -8.76
N LEU A 40 5.67 5.82 -8.63
CA LEU A 40 5.98 6.73 -7.53
C LEU A 40 4.73 7.10 -6.74
N HIS A 41 4.73 6.81 -5.44
CA HIS A 41 3.71 7.26 -4.52
C HIS A 41 3.81 8.79 -4.34
N HIS A 42 2.80 9.50 -4.84
CA HIS A 42 2.81 10.96 -4.95
C HIS A 42 2.95 11.66 -3.61
N GLU A 43 2.25 11.19 -2.60
CA GLU A 43 2.21 11.79 -1.26
C GLU A 43 3.43 11.45 -0.39
N ASN A 44 4.34 10.58 -0.86
CA ASN A 44 5.53 10.22 -0.09
C ASN A 44 6.68 11.20 -0.34
N PRO A 45 7.00 12.13 0.59
CA PRO A 45 8.00 13.17 0.36
C PRO A 45 9.41 12.62 0.20
N TYR A 46 9.73 11.51 0.87
CA TYR A 46 11.07 10.89 0.79
C TYR A 46 11.30 10.27 -0.58
N LEU A 47 10.30 9.56 -1.12
CA LEU A 47 10.38 8.97 -2.46
C LEU A 47 10.45 10.06 -3.53
N ASN A 48 9.68 11.14 -3.38
CA ASN A 48 9.74 12.28 -4.29
C ASN A 48 11.12 12.96 -4.27
N GLY A 49 11.75 13.07 -3.10
CA GLY A 49 13.07 13.65 -2.95
C GLY A 49 14.16 12.88 -3.71
N ILE A 50 14.10 11.55 -3.72
CA ILE A 50 15.09 10.70 -4.39
C ILE A 50 14.74 10.35 -5.84
N ALA A 51 13.54 10.67 -6.33
CA ALA A 51 13.08 10.33 -7.69
C ALA A 51 13.47 11.33 -8.77
N GLN A 52 14.19 12.40 -8.43
CA GLN A 52 14.55 13.47 -9.37
C GLN A 52 15.31 12.90 -10.59
N GLY A 53 14.94 13.38 -11.78
CA GLY A 53 15.55 12.96 -13.05
C GLY A 53 15.12 11.58 -13.56
N LEU A 54 14.11 10.94 -12.95
CA LEU A 54 13.51 9.71 -13.41
C LEU A 54 12.13 9.95 -14.03
N GLU A 55 11.78 9.17 -15.04
CA GLU A 55 10.43 9.11 -15.56
C GLU A 55 9.51 8.41 -14.54
N CYS A 56 8.43 9.11 -14.14
CA CYS A 56 7.57 8.67 -13.04
C CYS A 56 6.14 8.48 -13.49
N VAL A 57 5.61 7.29 -13.26
CA VAL A 57 4.17 7.00 -13.24
C VAL A 57 3.69 7.24 -11.81
N ARG A 58 2.90 8.30 -11.61
CA ARG A 58 2.48 8.72 -10.26
C ARG A 58 1.14 8.12 -9.89
N TYR A 59 1.05 7.60 -8.68
CA TYR A 59 -0.19 7.11 -8.07
C TYR A 59 -0.34 7.66 -6.65
N GLY A 60 -1.58 7.70 -6.14
CA GLY A 60 -1.86 8.17 -4.78
C GLY A 60 -3.30 8.64 -4.62
N GLN A 61 -3.54 9.49 -3.63
CA GLN A 61 -4.88 9.99 -3.30
C GLN A 61 -5.18 11.36 -3.90
N THR A 62 -4.17 12.03 -4.41
CA THR A 62 -4.34 13.32 -5.10
C THR A 62 -5.03 13.12 -6.45
N PRO A 63 -6.11 13.87 -6.76
CA PRO A 63 -6.78 13.78 -8.06
C PRO A 63 -5.86 14.14 -9.24
N GLY A 64 -6.10 13.52 -10.40
CA GLY A 64 -5.39 13.85 -11.65
C GLY A 64 -4.04 13.14 -11.83
N LEU A 65 -3.66 12.24 -10.93
CA LEU A 65 -2.52 11.36 -11.13
C LEU A 65 -2.83 10.29 -12.20
N PHE A 66 -1.80 9.56 -12.63
CA PHE A 66 -1.99 8.42 -13.55
C PHE A 66 -2.99 7.40 -13.01
N VAL A 67 -2.88 7.08 -11.70
CA VAL A 67 -3.95 6.43 -10.92
C VAL A 67 -4.13 7.22 -9.63
N SER A 68 -5.35 7.66 -9.39
CA SER A 68 -5.74 8.28 -8.12
C SER A 68 -6.86 7.48 -7.45
N GLY A 69 -6.95 7.55 -6.12
CA GLY A 69 -8.02 6.84 -5.42
C GLY A 69 -8.38 7.48 -4.10
N ARG A 70 -9.53 7.08 -3.57
CA ARG A 70 -10.04 7.55 -2.30
C ARG A 70 -10.72 6.42 -1.54
N LEU A 71 -10.55 6.43 -0.24
CA LEU A 71 -11.24 5.51 0.66
C LEU A 71 -12.75 5.75 0.61
N THR A 72 -13.54 4.67 0.47
CA THR A 72 -15.01 4.70 0.59
C THR A 72 -15.50 3.94 1.81
N GLY A 73 -14.70 2.99 2.33
CA GLY A 73 -15.01 2.24 3.54
C GLY A 73 -13.86 1.36 4.01
N CYS A 74 -13.86 1.02 5.31
CA CYS A 74 -12.87 0.11 5.89
C CYS A 74 -13.41 -0.55 7.17
N SER A 75 -14.47 -1.38 7.05
CA SER A 75 -15.06 -2.05 8.22
C SER A 75 -15.61 -3.45 7.86
N PRO A 76 -14.85 -4.53 8.06
CA PRO A 76 -13.42 -4.59 8.34
C PRO A 76 -12.56 -4.41 7.10
N PHE A 77 -13.13 -4.64 5.91
CA PHE A 77 -12.41 -4.69 4.65
C PHE A 77 -12.35 -3.33 3.96
N LEU A 78 -11.21 -3.08 3.32
CA LEU A 78 -10.97 -1.88 2.53
C LEU A 78 -11.89 -1.85 1.31
N ALA A 79 -12.66 -0.77 1.18
CA ALA A 79 -13.38 -0.39 -0.02
C ALA A 79 -12.91 0.98 -0.49
N PHE A 80 -12.74 1.17 -1.78
CA PHE A 80 -12.25 2.42 -2.35
C PHE A 80 -12.70 2.62 -3.80
N ASP A 81 -12.75 3.87 -4.20
CA ASP A 81 -12.84 4.25 -5.60
C ASP A 81 -11.43 4.56 -6.12
N TRP A 82 -11.16 4.22 -7.38
CA TRP A 82 -9.94 4.62 -8.06
C TRP A 82 -10.25 5.10 -9.47
N THR A 83 -9.44 6.02 -9.97
CA THR A 83 -9.62 6.68 -11.26
C THR A 83 -8.36 6.56 -12.09
N ALA A 84 -8.52 6.16 -13.34
CA ALA A 84 -7.48 6.16 -14.36
C ALA A 84 -8.09 6.59 -15.70
N ALA A 85 -7.36 7.36 -16.49
CA ALA A 85 -7.82 7.87 -17.80
C ALA A 85 -9.21 8.56 -17.76
N GLY A 86 -9.57 9.16 -16.63
CA GLY A 86 -10.86 9.85 -16.44
C GLY A 86 -12.03 8.95 -16.05
N GLU A 87 -11.86 7.64 -16.00
CA GLU A 87 -12.88 6.68 -15.58
C GLU A 87 -12.69 6.29 -14.11
N THR A 88 -13.79 6.24 -13.36
CA THR A 88 -13.79 5.85 -11.94
C THR A 88 -14.37 4.47 -11.76
N HIS A 89 -13.69 3.64 -10.98
CA HIS A 89 -14.04 2.27 -10.68
C HIS A 89 -14.09 2.07 -9.16
N SER A 90 -15.04 1.28 -8.67
CA SER A 90 -15.18 0.95 -7.26
C SER A 90 -14.74 -0.48 -6.99
N VAL A 91 -14.02 -0.71 -5.90
CA VAL A 91 -13.54 -2.03 -5.49
C VAL A 91 -13.79 -2.24 -4.00
N GLN A 92 -14.31 -3.42 -3.66
CA GLN A 92 -14.32 -3.97 -2.32
C GLN A 92 -13.31 -5.10 -2.24
N THR A 93 -12.39 -5.05 -1.29
CA THR A 93 -11.30 -6.03 -1.15
C THR A 93 -11.47 -6.90 0.08
N HIS A 94 -10.56 -7.86 0.27
CA HIS A 94 -10.39 -8.60 1.53
C HIS A 94 -9.18 -8.08 2.34
N LEU A 95 -8.66 -6.92 2.00
CA LEU A 95 -7.62 -6.24 2.76
C LEU A 95 -8.19 -5.54 3.98
N ILE A 96 -7.52 -5.64 5.10
CA ILE A 96 -7.89 -4.95 6.34
C ILE A 96 -6.98 -3.74 6.52
N GLY A 97 -7.59 -2.61 6.90
CA GLY A 97 -6.89 -1.37 7.21
C GLY A 97 -6.73 -0.41 6.03
N SER A 98 -7.02 0.85 6.30
CA SER A 98 -6.96 1.93 5.31
C SER A 98 -5.54 2.17 4.76
N TYR A 99 -4.50 1.77 5.50
CA TYR A 99 -3.10 1.83 5.07
C TYR A 99 -2.80 0.92 3.86
N ASN A 100 -3.68 -0.02 3.53
CA ASN A 100 -3.57 -0.83 2.31
C ASN A 100 -4.08 -0.12 1.05
N LEU A 101 -4.72 1.05 1.17
CA LEU A 101 -5.16 1.82 0.01
C LEU A 101 -3.98 2.15 -0.93
N ASP A 102 -2.88 2.66 -0.39
CA ASP A 102 -1.72 3.03 -1.19
C ASP A 102 -1.08 1.80 -1.88
N ASN A 103 -1.11 0.63 -1.22
CA ASN A 103 -0.65 -0.63 -1.83
C ASN A 103 -1.57 -1.07 -2.98
N ALA A 104 -2.89 -0.95 -2.80
CA ALA A 104 -3.87 -1.27 -3.84
C ALA A 104 -3.77 -0.32 -5.03
N LEU A 105 -3.58 0.99 -4.78
CA LEU A 105 -3.36 1.99 -5.84
C LEU A 105 -2.05 1.75 -6.59
N ALA A 106 -0.98 1.32 -5.91
CA ALA A 106 0.26 0.90 -6.55
C ALA A 106 0.03 -0.27 -7.52
N ALA A 107 -0.72 -1.30 -7.08
CA ALA A 107 -1.06 -2.45 -7.91
C ALA A 107 -1.92 -2.03 -9.12
N ALA A 108 -2.93 -1.18 -8.90
CA ALA A 108 -3.75 -0.63 -9.98
C ALA A 108 -2.92 0.16 -11.00
N ALA A 109 -1.99 1.01 -10.53
CA ALA A 109 -1.12 1.79 -11.41
C ALA A 109 -0.21 0.90 -12.26
N ILE A 110 0.38 -0.13 -11.66
CA ILE A 110 1.22 -1.09 -12.39
C ILE A 110 0.39 -1.85 -13.41
N GLY A 111 -0.75 -2.42 -13.00
CA GLY A 111 -1.64 -3.17 -13.92
C GLY A 111 -2.08 -2.31 -15.10
N THR A 112 -2.58 -1.11 -14.84
CA THR A 112 -3.03 -0.17 -15.88
C THR A 112 -1.88 0.20 -16.84
N TYR A 113 -0.70 0.47 -16.32
CA TYR A 113 0.47 0.83 -17.15
C TYR A 113 0.86 -0.31 -18.10
N PHE A 114 0.76 -1.55 -17.66
CA PHE A 114 1.06 -2.74 -18.48
C PHE A 114 -0.15 -3.26 -19.26
N GLY A 115 -1.22 -2.47 -19.39
CA GLY A 115 -2.35 -2.78 -20.26
C GLY A 115 -3.38 -3.75 -19.69
N VAL A 116 -3.36 -4.01 -18.38
CA VAL A 116 -4.42 -4.76 -17.71
C VAL A 116 -5.68 -3.89 -17.70
N SER A 117 -6.80 -4.44 -18.13
CA SER A 117 -8.06 -3.70 -18.15
C SER A 117 -8.54 -3.34 -16.72
N ALA A 118 -9.28 -2.25 -16.58
CA ALA A 118 -9.81 -1.83 -15.29
C ALA A 118 -10.68 -2.91 -14.62
N ALA A 119 -11.47 -3.65 -15.41
CA ALA A 119 -12.26 -4.77 -14.91
C ALA A 119 -11.38 -5.88 -14.32
N GLN A 120 -10.27 -6.22 -14.98
CA GLN A 120 -9.32 -7.24 -14.48
C GLN A 120 -8.57 -6.74 -13.22
N VAL A 121 -8.20 -5.45 -13.18
CA VAL A 121 -7.60 -4.84 -11.98
C VAL A 121 -8.58 -4.92 -10.80
N CYS A 122 -9.84 -4.52 -11.00
CA CYS A 122 -10.88 -4.60 -9.98
C CYS A 122 -11.07 -6.05 -9.49
N GLN A 123 -11.18 -7.00 -10.42
CA GLN A 123 -11.36 -8.41 -10.09
C GLN A 123 -10.19 -8.96 -9.28
N ALA A 124 -8.96 -8.69 -9.71
CA ALA A 124 -7.75 -9.15 -9.02
C ALA A 124 -7.63 -8.58 -7.59
N LEU A 125 -7.97 -7.29 -7.42
CA LEU A 125 -7.97 -6.64 -6.10
C LEU A 125 -9.09 -7.15 -5.19
N ALA A 126 -10.27 -7.48 -5.76
CA ALA A 126 -11.39 -8.04 -5.02
C ALA A 126 -11.12 -9.50 -4.59
N ASP A 127 -10.50 -10.30 -5.45
CA ASP A 127 -10.26 -11.73 -5.19
C ASP A 127 -9.05 -11.98 -4.29
N TYR A 128 -8.17 -11.00 -4.14
CA TYR A 128 -6.97 -11.18 -3.33
C TYR A 128 -7.29 -11.32 -1.85
N VAL A 129 -6.97 -12.47 -1.29
CA VAL A 129 -7.11 -12.78 0.14
C VAL A 129 -5.72 -12.92 0.77
N PRO A 130 -5.34 -12.10 1.75
CA PRO A 130 -4.06 -12.24 2.46
C PRO A 130 -3.95 -13.60 3.16
N GLN A 131 -2.81 -14.30 2.98
CA GLN A 131 -2.56 -15.63 3.55
C GLN A 131 -1.23 -15.72 4.32
N ASN A 132 -0.54 -14.61 4.53
CA ASN A 132 0.83 -14.57 5.03
C ASN A 132 0.96 -13.87 6.38
N ASN A 133 -0.06 -13.95 7.22
CA ASN A 133 -0.11 -13.30 8.54
C ASN A 133 0.11 -11.76 8.47
N ARG A 134 -0.31 -11.13 7.38
CA ARG A 134 -0.32 -9.68 7.22
C ARG A 134 -1.74 -9.17 7.23
N SER A 135 -2.20 -8.75 8.40
CA SER A 135 -3.59 -8.31 8.64
C SER A 135 -4.61 -9.31 8.07
N GLN A 136 -4.31 -10.60 8.21
CA GLN A 136 -5.13 -11.68 7.68
C GLN A 136 -6.37 -11.86 8.55
N TRP A 137 -7.55 -11.88 7.90
CA TRP A 137 -8.80 -12.19 8.58
C TRP A 137 -9.00 -13.70 8.71
N VAL A 138 -9.29 -14.15 9.91
CA VAL A 138 -9.62 -15.57 10.19
C VAL A 138 -10.88 -15.61 11.03
N ASP A 139 -11.91 -16.27 10.53
CA ASP A 139 -13.11 -16.60 11.31
C ASP A 139 -12.99 -18.05 11.81
N THR A 140 -13.00 -18.23 13.13
CA THR A 140 -12.90 -19.54 13.78
C THR A 140 -14.27 -20.12 14.14
N GLY A 141 -15.36 -19.45 13.79
CA GLY A 141 -16.71 -19.76 14.23
C GLY A 141 -17.02 -19.36 15.68
N ARG A 142 -16.02 -19.10 16.51
CA ARG A 142 -16.14 -18.58 17.89
C ARG A 142 -15.62 -17.15 18.01
N ASN A 143 -14.53 -16.87 17.35
CA ASN A 143 -13.85 -15.58 17.37
C ASN A 143 -13.48 -15.16 15.95
N ARG A 144 -13.40 -13.85 15.74
CA ARG A 144 -12.82 -13.26 14.55
C ARG A 144 -11.44 -12.76 14.89
N LEU A 145 -10.44 -13.19 14.14
CA LEU A 145 -9.05 -12.84 14.38
C LEU A 145 -8.54 -11.96 13.24
N ILE A 146 -7.73 -10.98 13.57
CA ILE A 146 -6.86 -10.28 12.64
C ILE A 146 -5.44 -10.71 12.97
N VAL A 147 -4.86 -11.56 12.14
CA VAL A 147 -3.52 -12.09 12.34
C VAL A 147 -2.53 -11.20 11.60
N ASP A 148 -1.70 -10.48 12.36
CA ASP A 148 -0.67 -9.58 11.83
C ASP A 148 0.67 -9.89 12.50
N ALA A 149 1.20 -11.07 12.23
CA ALA A 149 2.34 -11.66 12.91
C ALA A 149 3.56 -11.89 11.98
N TYR A 150 3.60 -11.24 10.82
CA TYR A 150 4.71 -11.40 9.88
C TYR A 150 5.97 -10.65 10.34
N ASN A 151 5.82 -9.41 10.78
CA ASN A 151 6.91 -8.59 11.28
C ASN A 151 6.34 -7.42 12.12
N ALA A 152 7.07 -6.99 13.12
CA ALA A 152 6.69 -5.87 13.97
C ALA A 152 7.72 -4.75 13.86
N ASN A 153 7.22 -3.54 13.61
CA ASN A 153 7.96 -2.30 13.74
C ASN A 153 7.01 -1.19 14.22
N PRO A 154 7.51 -0.09 14.81
CA PRO A 154 6.65 0.93 15.40
C PRO A 154 5.60 1.49 14.43
N THR A 155 5.94 1.67 13.16
CA THR A 155 5.03 2.24 12.15
C THR A 155 3.90 1.26 11.79
N SER A 156 4.22 -0.01 11.51
CA SER A 156 3.22 -1.02 11.17
C SER A 156 2.32 -1.36 12.35
N MET A 157 2.90 -1.49 13.54
CA MET A 157 2.14 -1.76 14.78
C MET A 157 1.16 -0.62 15.09
N MET A 158 1.59 0.63 14.96
CA MET A 158 0.72 1.78 15.18
C MET A 158 -0.44 1.79 14.19
N ALA A 159 -0.19 1.55 12.89
CA ALA A 159 -1.22 1.51 11.86
C ALA A 159 -2.23 0.38 12.12
N ALA A 160 -1.76 -0.82 12.48
CA ALA A 160 -2.60 -1.96 12.82
C ALA A 160 -3.49 -1.70 14.06
N LEU A 161 -2.90 -1.14 15.13
CA LEU A 161 -3.63 -0.82 16.36
C LEU A 161 -4.65 0.31 16.16
N GLN A 162 -4.32 1.34 15.38
CA GLN A 162 -5.25 2.40 15.02
C GLN A 162 -6.44 1.87 14.24
N ASN A 163 -6.20 0.99 13.26
CA ASN A 163 -7.26 0.33 12.51
C ASN A 163 -8.12 -0.55 13.44
N PHE A 164 -7.50 -1.37 14.29
CA PHE A 164 -8.20 -2.23 15.24
C PHE A 164 -9.08 -1.42 16.22
N ARG A 165 -8.61 -0.24 16.64
CA ARG A 165 -9.39 0.66 17.48
C ARG A 165 -10.69 1.11 16.83
N GLN A 166 -10.70 1.31 15.51
CA GLN A 166 -11.84 1.79 14.74
C GLN A 166 -12.87 0.70 14.44
N LEU A 167 -12.48 -0.58 14.50
CA LEU A 167 -13.41 -1.68 14.26
C LEU A 167 -14.46 -1.75 15.36
N GLU A 168 -15.70 -1.93 14.94
CA GLU A 168 -16.82 -2.13 15.86
C GLU A 168 -16.94 -3.61 16.24
N ALA A 169 -16.85 -3.91 17.53
CA ALA A 169 -17.06 -5.23 18.09
C ALA A 169 -17.45 -5.12 19.57
N PRO A 170 -18.32 -6.02 20.09
CA PRO A 170 -18.76 -6.02 21.50
C PRO A 170 -17.59 -6.16 22.47
N HIS A 171 -16.63 -7.02 22.13
CA HIS A 171 -15.42 -7.26 22.90
C HIS A 171 -14.22 -7.28 21.96
N LYS A 172 -13.16 -6.58 22.34
CA LYS A 172 -11.90 -6.53 21.57
C LYS A 172 -10.73 -6.89 22.49
N VAL A 173 -9.89 -7.79 22.04
CA VAL A 173 -8.67 -8.22 22.72
C VAL A 173 -7.49 -8.07 21.78
N VAL A 174 -6.40 -7.50 22.27
CA VAL A 174 -5.12 -7.42 21.55
C VAL A 174 -4.13 -8.32 22.25
N ILE A 175 -3.39 -9.11 21.48
CA ILE A 175 -2.26 -9.93 21.93
C ILE A 175 -1.03 -9.41 21.18
N LEU A 176 -0.02 -8.94 21.93
CA LEU A 176 1.23 -8.37 21.42
C LEU A 176 2.39 -9.32 21.67
#